data_007193611cafacf7a67a06d7ecf21d2d
#
_entry.id   007193611cafacf7a67a06d7ecf21d2d
#
_cell.length_a   1.000
_cell.length_b   1.000
_cell.length_c   1.000
_cell.angle_alpha   90.00
_cell.angle_beta   90.00
_cell.angle_gamma   90.00
#
_symmetry.space_group_name_H-M   'P 1'
#
loop_
_entity.id
_entity.type
_entity.pdbx_description
1 polymer ?
#
loop_
_entity_poly.entity_id
_entity_poly.type
_entity_poly.pdbx_seq_one_letter_code
_entity_poly.pdbx_strand_id
1 'polypeptide(L)'
;MTTILERTAGLLAFVRTVDAGSFAGAARSIGASPSAVSKSVARLEQRLGVRLLQRSTRTLSPTSEGAAYYEHVAPHLRAIEEADDIVQVPGNVLDRKSVV
;
A
#
# COMPACT_ATOMS: atom_id res chain seq x y z
N MET A 1 -14.86 -9.06 12.48
CA MET A 1 -14.40 -9.66 11.27
C MET A 1 -13.83 -8.62 10.35
N THR A 2 -12.75 -8.91 9.67
CA THR A 2 -12.09 -7.95 8.83
C THR A 2 -12.72 -7.91 7.45
N THR A 3 -13.13 -6.76 6.98
CA THR A 3 -13.71 -6.64 5.66
C THR A 3 -12.62 -6.57 4.61
N ILE A 4 -12.99 -6.72 3.35
CA ILE A 4 -12.04 -6.63 2.26
C ILE A 4 -11.49 -5.20 2.20
N LEU A 5 -12.31 -4.21 2.53
CA LEU A 5 -11.86 -2.84 2.53
C LEU A 5 -10.78 -2.61 3.58
N GLU A 6 -10.97 -3.16 4.76
CA GLU A 6 -9.98 -3.03 5.82
C GLU A 6 -8.68 -3.73 5.46
N ARG A 7 -8.79 -4.88 4.82
CA ARG A 7 -7.61 -5.61 4.42
C ARG A 7 -6.84 -4.85 3.35
N THR A 8 -7.54 -4.29 2.39
CA THR A 8 -6.92 -3.54 1.32
C THR A 8 -6.27 -2.26 1.85
N ALA A 9 -6.92 -1.60 2.79
CA ALA A 9 -6.37 -0.39 3.38
C ALA A 9 -5.07 -0.70 4.10
N GLY A 10 -5.01 -1.81 4.80
CA GLY A 10 -3.80 -2.20 5.50
C GLY A 10 -2.66 -2.52 4.55
N LEU A 11 -2.97 -3.22 3.46
CA LEU A 11 -1.96 -3.54 2.48
C LEU A 11 -1.39 -2.27 1.87
N LEU A 12 -2.25 -1.36 1.48
CA LEU A 12 -1.83 -0.12 0.84
C LEU A 12 -1.00 0.71 1.81
N ALA A 13 -1.45 0.84 3.04
CA ALA A 13 -0.73 1.60 4.07
C ALA A 13 0.66 1.02 4.29
N PHE A 14 0.75 -0.30 4.34
CA PHE A 14 2.03 -0.96 4.58
C PHE A 14 2.98 -0.74 3.41
N VAL A 15 2.53 -0.97 2.19
CA VAL A 15 3.38 -0.84 1.02
C VAL A 15 3.87 0.59 0.88
N ARG A 16 3.00 1.56 1.05
CA ARG A 16 3.39 2.97 0.94
C ARG A 16 4.36 3.38 2.05
N THR A 17 4.23 2.80 3.23
CA THR A 17 5.15 3.09 4.33
C THR A 17 6.53 2.54 4.03
N VAL A 18 6.62 1.35 3.47
CA VAL A 18 7.90 0.78 3.11
C VAL A 18 8.54 1.64 2.01
N ASP A 19 7.77 2.02 1.01
CA ASP A 19 8.29 2.81 -0.10
C ASP A 19 8.79 4.18 0.37
N ALA A 20 8.06 4.81 1.29
CA ALA A 20 8.40 6.15 1.74
C ALA A 20 9.40 6.16 2.90
N GLY A 21 9.49 5.08 3.62
CA GLY A 21 10.36 5.02 4.80
C GLY A 21 9.78 5.74 6.00
N SER A 22 8.54 6.19 5.93
CA SER A 22 7.89 6.88 7.05
C SER A 22 6.40 6.85 6.90
N PHE A 23 5.69 6.99 8.02
CA PHE A 23 4.23 7.08 8.00
C PHE A 23 3.80 8.42 7.36
N ALA A 24 4.58 9.48 7.58
CA ALA A 24 4.24 10.78 7.02
C ALA A 24 4.30 10.75 5.50
N GLY A 25 5.33 10.14 4.94
CA GLY A 25 5.46 10.03 3.50
C GLY A 25 4.35 9.18 2.91
N ALA A 26 4.02 8.08 3.57
CA ALA A 26 2.93 7.23 3.11
C ALA A 26 1.61 7.98 3.14
N ALA A 27 1.38 8.74 4.19
CA ALA A 27 0.14 9.50 4.35
C ALA A 27 -0.03 10.51 3.21
N ARG A 28 1.04 11.19 2.83
CA ARG A 28 0.98 12.13 1.72
C ARG A 28 0.62 11.41 0.43
N SER A 29 1.16 10.22 0.25
CA SER A 29 0.93 9.45 -0.95
C SER A 29 -0.52 9.00 -1.09
N ILE A 30 -1.18 8.66 -0.02
CA ILE A 30 -2.53 8.13 -0.11
C ILE A 30 -3.61 9.09 0.38
N GLY A 31 -3.24 10.30 0.73
CA GLY A 31 -4.24 11.28 1.15
C GLY A 31 -4.84 11.01 2.52
N ALA A 32 -4.00 10.61 3.46
CA ALA A 32 -4.47 10.29 4.80
C ALA A 32 -3.57 10.97 5.83
N SER A 33 -3.85 10.80 7.11
CA SER A 33 -2.97 11.31 8.15
C SER A 33 -1.96 10.24 8.52
N PRO A 34 -0.79 10.62 9.05
CA PRO A 34 0.19 9.64 9.49
C PRO A 34 -0.37 8.71 10.57
N SER A 35 -1.21 9.25 11.44
CA SER A 35 -1.82 8.45 12.48
C SER A 35 -2.74 7.39 11.89
N ALA A 36 -3.49 7.73 10.86
CA ALA A 36 -4.38 6.76 10.20
C ALA A 36 -3.57 5.67 9.54
N VAL A 37 -2.46 6.03 8.89
CA VAL A 37 -1.60 5.06 8.25
C VAL A 37 -1.01 4.10 9.29
N SER A 38 -0.50 4.65 10.39
CA SER A 38 0.08 3.86 11.45
C SER A 38 -0.95 2.88 12.01
N LYS A 39 -2.17 3.32 12.21
CA LYS A 39 -3.22 2.45 12.74
C LYS A 39 -3.59 1.36 11.76
N SER A 40 -3.62 1.66 10.46
CA SER A 40 -3.94 0.66 9.45
C SER A 40 -2.88 -0.43 9.42
N VAL A 41 -1.60 -0.04 9.53
CA VAL A 41 -0.53 -1.01 9.56
C VAL A 41 -0.60 -1.85 10.84
N ALA A 42 -0.89 -1.22 11.98
CA ALA A 42 -0.99 -1.96 13.24
C ALA A 42 -2.11 -3.00 13.18
N ARG A 43 -3.24 -2.66 12.58
CA ARG A 43 -4.33 -3.62 12.44
C ARG A 43 -3.94 -4.77 11.52
N LEU A 44 -3.19 -4.48 10.47
CA LEU A 44 -2.71 -5.51 9.58
C LEU A 44 -1.77 -6.46 10.34
N GLU A 45 -0.84 -5.92 11.10
CA GLU A 45 0.07 -6.73 11.89
C GLU A 45 -0.69 -7.60 12.89
N GLN A 46 -1.70 -7.03 13.52
CA GLN A 46 -2.49 -7.74 14.47
C GLN A 46 -3.25 -8.89 13.82
N ARG A 47 -3.82 -8.64 12.67
CA ARG A 47 -4.57 -9.68 11.97
C ARG A 47 -3.65 -10.82 11.52
N LEU A 48 -2.44 -10.48 11.07
CA LEU A 48 -1.51 -11.49 10.60
C LEU A 48 -0.74 -12.15 11.74
N GLY A 49 -0.70 -11.51 12.89
CA GLY A 49 0.01 -12.06 14.04
C GLY A 49 1.51 -11.94 13.97
N VAL A 50 2.03 -11.03 13.13
CA VAL A 50 3.47 -10.83 13.03
C VAL A 50 3.77 -9.35 12.86
N ARG A 51 4.97 -8.95 13.21
CA ARG A 51 5.41 -7.58 12.99
C ARG A 51 5.92 -7.47 11.58
N LEU A 52 5.48 -6.46 10.87
CA LEU A 52 5.93 -6.22 9.51
C LEU A 52 6.91 -5.06 9.44
N LEU A 53 6.90 -4.16 10.42
CA LEU A 53 7.80 -3.01 10.44
C LEU A 53 8.61 -2.97 11.72
N GLN A 54 9.86 -2.58 11.60
CA GLN A 54 10.71 -2.31 12.74
C GLN A 54 10.64 -0.83 13.02
N ARG A 55 10.31 -0.48 14.25
CA ARG A 55 10.10 0.92 14.61
C ARG A 55 11.11 1.37 15.64
N SER A 56 12.30 0.88 15.55
CA SER A 56 13.24 1.13 16.63
C SER A 56 14.00 2.40 16.49
N THR A 57 14.07 3.01 15.34
CA THR A 57 14.88 4.18 15.18
C THR A 57 14.14 5.22 14.41
N ARG A 58 14.81 6.16 13.84
CA ARG A 58 14.19 7.19 13.13
C ARG A 58 13.57 6.74 11.88
N THR A 59 14.04 5.72 11.22
CA THR A 59 13.43 5.27 9.98
C THR A 59 12.69 3.99 10.22
N LEU A 60 11.62 3.82 9.48
CA LEU A 60 10.87 2.58 9.50
C LEU A 60 11.42 1.67 8.42
N SER A 61 11.65 0.42 8.76
CA SER A 61 12.10 -0.54 7.78
C SER A 61 11.34 -1.84 7.98
N PRO A 62 11.21 -2.67 6.98
CA PRO A 62 10.47 -3.93 7.17
C PRO A 62 11.26 -4.94 7.99
N THR A 63 10.55 -5.77 8.72
CA THR A 63 11.14 -6.96 9.34
C THR A 63 11.37 -7.96 8.21
N SER A 64 11.96 -9.11 8.49
CA SER A 64 12.09 -10.15 7.46
C SER A 64 10.74 -10.60 6.97
N GLU A 65 9.76 -10.72 7.87
CA GLU A 65 8.41 -11.08 7.48
C GLU A 65 7.79 -9.96 6.63
N GLY A 66 8.06 -8.72 7.01
CA GLY A 66 7.55 -7.57 6.27
C GLY A 66 8.13 -7.49 4.88
N ALA A 67 9.43 -7.79 4.73
CA ALA A 67 10.07 -7.77 3.42
C ALA A 67 9.46 -8.83 2.51
N ALA A 68 9.24 -10.02 3.03
CA ALA A 68 8.65 -11.09 2.25
C ALA A 68 7.21 -10.73 1.83
N TYR A 69 6.46 -10.17 2.75
CA TYR A 69 5.09 -9.77 2.50
C TYR A 69 5.05 -8.66 1.45
N TYR A 70 5.94 -7.68 1.56
CA TYR A 70 6.03 -6.58 0.61
C TYR A 70 6.30 -7.13 -0.80
N GLU A 71 7.26 -8.03 -0.93
CA GLU A 71 7.60 -8.58 -2.23
C GLU A 71 6.44 -9.33 -2.86
N HIS A 72 5.58 -9.88 -2.03
CA HIS A 72 4.45 -10.62 -2.52
C HIS A 72 3.30 -9.71 -2.94
N VAL A 73 3.03 -8.66 -2.19
CA VAL A 73 1.86 -7.82 -2.45
C VAL A 73 2.11 -6.59 -3.30
N ALA A 74 3.29 -6.02 -3.24
CA ALA A 74 3.56 -4.77 -3.95
C ALA A 74 3.35 -4.87 -5.46
N PRO A 75 3.76 -5.96 -6.12
CA PRO A 75 3.53 -6.05 -7.56
C PRO A 75 2.04 -6.01 -7.93
N HIS A 76 1.20 -6.58 -7.09
CA HIS A 76 -0.24 -6.60 -7.35
C HIS A 76 -0.84 -5.19 -7.22
N LEU A 77 -0.36 -4.40 -6.24
CA LEU A 77 -0.83 -3.04 -6.11
C LEU A 77 -0.38 -2.19 -7.30
N ARG A 78 0.85 -2.40 -7.75
CA ARG A 78 1.34 -1.68 -8.91
C ARG A 78 0.53 -2.04 -10.16
N ALA A 79 0.17 -3.30 -10.30
CA ALA A 79 -0.64 -3.73 -11.44
C ALA A 79 -2.01 -3.05 -11.43
N ILE A 80 -2.60 -2.89 -10.26
CA ILE A 80 -3.88 -2.21 -10.14
C ILE A 80 -3.73 -0.74 -10.52
N GLU A 81 -2.67 -0.09 -10.07
CA GLU A 81 -2.43 1.31 -10.39
C GLU A 81 -2.18 1.50 -11.88
N GLU A 82 -1.45 0.57 -12.49
CA GLU A 82 -1.17 0.64 -13.91
C GLU A 82 -2.45 0.47 -14.72
N ALA A 83 -3.36 -0.34 -14.27
CA ALA A 83 -4.62 -0.52 -14.95
C ALA A 83 -5.41 0.79 -14.98
N ASP A 84 -5.37 1.54 -13.89
CA ASP A 84 -6.04 2.83 -13.85
C ASP A 84 -5.41 3.79 -14.84
N ASP A 85 -4.10 3.78 -14.94
CA ASP A 85 -3.39 4.67 -15.85
C ASP A 85 -3.74 4.36 -17.30
N ILE A 86 -3.91 3.10 -17.63
CA ILE A 86 -4.24 2.73 -18.99
C ILE A 86 -5.53 3.38 -19.44
N VAL A 87 -6.51 3.44 -18.57
CA VAL A 87 -7.77 4.01 -18.95
C VAL A 87 -7.78 5.51 -18.89
N GLN A 88 -6.96 6.11 -18.08
CA GLN A 88 -6.99 7.54 -17.88
C GLN A 88 -6.11 8.33 -18.84
N VAL A 89 -5.14 7.68 -19.45
CA VAL A 89 -4.21 8.38 -20.29
C VAL A 89 -4.86 8.77 -21.59
N PRO A 90 -4.90 10.04 -21.95
CA PRO A 90 -5.51 10.48 -23.17
C PRO A 90 -4.78 9.91 -24.37
N GLY A 91 -5.48 9.54 -25.35
CA GLY A 91 -4.85 9.01 -26.53
C GLY A 91 -4.45 7.56 -26.39
N ASN A 92 -4.78 6.95 -25.33
CA ASN A 92 -4.42 5.63 -25.10
C ASN A 92 -5.13 4.85 -26.11
N VAL A 93 -4.49 4.00 -26.58
CA VAL A 93 -5.02 3.16 -27.52
C VAL A 93 -6.23 2.62 -27.33
N LEU A 94 -6.51 2.37 -26.31
CA LEU A 94 -7.68 1.79 -26.18
C LEU A 94 -8.54 2.66 -26.66
N ASP A 95 -8.18 3.66 -26.64
CA ASP A 95 -8.78 4.50 -27.23
C ASP A 95 -10.06 4.46 -27.09
N ARG A 96 -10.59 4.94 -26.60
CA ARG A 96 -11.74 5.01 -26.34
C ARG A 96 -12.65 4.65 -27.26
N LYS A 97 -12.51 4.91 -28.36
CA LYS A 97 -13.38 4.61 -29.30
C LYS A 97 -13.51 3.24 -29.29
N SER A 98 -12.55 2.60 -29.14
CA SER A 98 -12.67 1.26 -29.35
C SER A 98 -13.17 0.70 -28.14
N VAL A 99 -12.97 1.29 -27.12
CA VAL A 99 -13.36 0.74 -25.99
C VAL A 99 -14.69 0.84 -25.82
N VAL A 100 -15.25 1.66 -26.26
CA VAL A 100 -16.57 1.75 -26.05
C VAL A 100 -17.26 0.95 -26.52
#